data_32fd2eda749a9372325957adba1fe2c1
#
_entry.id   32fd2eda749a9372325957adba1fe2c1
#
_cell.length_a   1.000
_cell.length_b   1.000
_cell.length_c   1.000
_cell.angle_alpha   90.00
_cell.angle_beta   90.00
_cell.angle_gamma   90.00
#
_symmetry.space_group_name_H-M   'P 1'
#
loop_
_entity.id
_entity.type
_entity.pdbx_description
1 polymer ?
#
loop_
_entity_poly.entity_id
_entity_poly.type
_entity_poly.pdbx_seq_one_letter_code
_entity_poly.pdbx_strand_id
1 'polypeptide(L)'
;MRSPPEIAAQPAIPALSYRYGISPAHCIFCPRMTRDAVVEPRQEILRVAARLFQQQGYDATSMNDIAAALKLSKGGLYHHFQSKDEILFELMNHALDITQERVIDPLHGIGDPEERLHALIRLHVELVVSLRDREITVLLHENHPLPPSLRKRINARKKEYVHFLERLVEEVQQARQSGRAVSARASTFALLGMINWIYQWYKPEGPLNAEQLAREFTEIFFVGAFH
;
A
#
# COMPACT_ATOMS: atom_id res chain seq x y z
N MET A 1 -1.99 10.44 -55.40
CA MET A 1 -0.84 10.35 -54.50
C MET A 1 -0.96 11.48 -53.48
N ARG A 2 -1.42 11.19 -52.30
CA ARG A 2 -1.46 12.15 -51.16
C ARG A 2 -0.46 11.67 -50.14
N SER A 3 0.47 12.54 -49.78
CA SER A 3 1.49 12.32 -48.76
C SER A 3 0.87 12.19 -47.35
N PRO A 4 1.43 11.38 -46.44
CA PRO A 4 0.94 11.27 -45.06
C PRO A 4 1.24 12.51 -44.24
N PRO A 5 0.44 12.79 -43.20
CA PRO A 5 0.66 13.98 -42.34
C PRO A 5 1.86 13.78 -41.41
N GLU A 6 2.62 14.85 -41.30
CA GLU A 6 3.76 15.06 -40.45
C GLU A 6 3.35 14.99 -38.96
N ILE A 7 4.01 14.11 -38.19
CA ILE A 7 3.79 13.97 -36.75
C ILE A 7 4.53 15.12 -36.07
N ALA A 8 3.79 16.06 -35.53
CA ALA A 8 4.33 17.18 -34.74
C ALA A 8 5.03 16.65 -33.46
N ALA A 9 6.26 17.09 -33.28
CA ALA A 9 7.07 16.80 -32.09
C ALA A 9 6.41 17.37 -30.82
N GLN A 10 6.25 16.53 -29.82
CA GLN A 10 5.79 16.92 -28.49
C GLN A 10 6.86 17.81 -27.82
N PRO A 11 6.45 18.88 -27.11
CA PRO A 11 7.39 19.73 -26.40
C PRO A 11 7.99 19.00 -25.20
N ALA A 12 9.30 19.15 -25.02
CA ALA A 12 10.06 18.65 -23.90
C ALA A 12 9.50 19.18 -22.56
N ILE A 13 9.27 18.28 -21.61
CA ILE A 13 8.90 18.60 -20.23
C ILE A 13 10.07 19.32 -19.56
N PRO A 14 9.90 20.53 -19.00
CA PRO A 14 10.99 21.20 -18.30
C PRO A 14 11.30 20.46 -17.00
N ALA A 15 12.56 20.20 -16.77
CA ALA A 15 13.12 19.63 -15.55
C ALA A 15 12.79 20.50 -14.34
N LEU A 16 11.84 20.09 -13.51
CA LEU A 16 11.63 20.58 -12.14
C LEU A 16 12.58 19.79 -11.22
N SER A 17 13.86 20.15 -11.33
CA SER A 17 14.85 19.73 -10.34
C SER A 17 15.14 20.92 -9.41
N TYR A 18 15.35 20.57 -8.15
CA TYR A 18 15.90 21.46 -7.10
C TYR A 18 14.92 22.39 -6.38
N ARG A 19 14.18 21.83 -5.40
CA ARG A 19 13.93 22.59 -4.16
C ARG A 19 13.88 21.80 -2.86
N TYR A 20 14.11 20.49 -2.87
CA TYR A 20 14.30 19.71 -1.64
C TYR A 20 15.53 18.82 -1.87
N GLY A 21 16.59 19.08 -1.13
CA GLY A 21 17.93 18.51 -1.30
C GLY A 21 18.03 16.98 -1.10
N ILE A 22 17.38 16.21 -1.95
CA ILE A 22 17.54 14.77 -2.05
C ILE A 22 18.49 14.51 -3.22
N SER A 23 19.71 14.12 -2.88
CA SER A 23 20.72 13.68 -3.84
C SER A 23 20.22 12.54 -4.73
N PRO A 24 20.53 12.53 -6.05
CA PRO A 24 20.12 11.46 -6.97
C PRO A 24 20.71 10.09 -6.67
N ALA A 25 21.55 9.95 -5.64
CA ALA A 25 22.24 8.71 -5.28
C ALA A 25 21.38 7.70 -4.49
N HIS A 26 20.16 8.05 -4.09
CA HIS A 26 19.27 7.17 -3.32
C HIS A 26 17.99 6.75 -4.05
N CYS A 27 17.94 6.93 -5.37
CA CYS A 27 16.90 6.31 -6.19
C CYS A 27 17.31 4.85 -6.47
N ILE A 28 17.28 4.00 -5.44
CA ILE A 28 17.65 2.56 -5.52
C ILE A 28 16.58 1.74 -6.26
N PHE A 29 15.49 2.34 -6.70
CA PHE A 29 14.45 1.61 -7.44
C PHE A 29 13.96 2.35 -8.68
N CYS A 30 14.91 2.73 -9.57
CA CYS A 30 14.61 2.74 -10.99
C CYS A 30 15.00 1.34 -11.50
N PRO A 31 14.10 0.42 -11.80
CA PRO A 31 14.48 -0.81 -12.44
C PRO A 31 14.94 -0.41 -13.84
N ARG A 32 16.27 -0.35 -14.08
CA ARG A 32 16.79 -0.63 -15.41
C ARG A 32 16.07 -1.91 -15.82
N MET A 33 15.29 -1.84 -16.88
CA MET A 33 14.79 -3.03 -17.57
C MET A 33 16.02 -3.82 -18.08
N THR A 34 16.63 -4.57 -17.19
CA THR A 34 17.45 -5.70 -17.57
C THR A 34 16.45 -6.82 -17.82
N ARG A 35 16.36 -7.26 -19.06
CA ARG A 35 15.84 -8.56 -19.44
C ARG A 35 16.49 -9.55 -18.47
N ASP A 36 15.65 -10.45 -17.89
CA ASP A 36 16.05 -11.54 -17.00
C ASP A 36 16.34 -11.19 -15.52
N ALA A 37 15.43 -10.47 -14.85
CA ALA A 37 15.27 -10.68 -13.41
C ALA A 37 14.55 -12.02 -13.26
N VAL A 38 15.28 -13.06 -12.86
CA VAL A 38 14.67 -14.34 -12.45
C VAL A 38 13.80 -14.02 -11.24
N VAL A 39 12.49 -13.89 -11.46
CA VAL A 39 11.54 -13.71 -10.34
C VAL A 39 11.64 -14.98 -9.50
N GLU A 40 11.93 -14.84 -8.22
CA GLU A 40 11.99 -15.99 -7.33
C GLU A 40 10.66 -16.76 -7.40
N PRO A 41 10.69 -18.09 -7.57
CA PRO A 41 9.48 -18.91 -7.74
C PRO A 41 8.44 -18.66 -6.64
N ARG A 42 8.90 -18.43 -5.40
CA ARG A 42 8.04 -18.13 -4.25
C ARG A 42 7.27 -16.81 -4.42
N GLN A 43 7.90 -15.77 -4.93
CA GLN A 43 7.25 -14.48 -5.20
C GLN A 43 6.22 -14.57 -6.32
N GLU A 44 6.51 -15.33 -7.38
CA GLU A 44 5.56 -15.54 -8.47
C GLU A 44 4.33 -16.32 -7.99
N ILE A 45 4.50 -17.30 -7.10
CA ILE A 45 3.39 -18.02 -6.47
C ILE A 45 2.51 -17.05 -5.68
N LEU A 46 3.09 -16.19 -4.85
CA LEU A 46 2.36 -15.18 -4.08
C LEU A 46 1.59 -14.23 -4.99
N ARG A 47 2.21 -13.74 -6.06
CA ARG A 47 1.59 -12.83 -7.03
C ARG A 47 0.38 -13.46 -7.73
N VAL A 48 0.48 -14.73 -8.14
CA VAL A 48 -0.62 -15.45 -8.79
C VAL A 48 -1.72 -15.76 -7.79
N ALA A 49 -1.36 -16.18 -6.58
CA ALA A 49 -2.33 -16.45 -5.52
C ALA A 49 -3.12 -15.20 -5.13
N ALA A 50 -2.45 -14.05 -4.94
CA ALA A 50 -3.11 -12.77 -4.66
C ALA A 50 -4.14 -12.40 -5.73
N ARG A 51 -3.79 -12.59 -7.01
CA ARG A 51 -4.71 -12.37 -8.13
C ARG A 51 -5.93 -13.28 -8.08
N LEU A 52 -5.74 -14.57 -7.80
CA LEU A 52 -6.83 -15.54 -7.72
C LEU A 52 -7.74 -15.24 -6.50
N PHE A 53 -7.15 -14.93 -5.35
CA PHE A 53 -7.93 -14.55 -4.16
C PHE A 53 -8.78 -13.30 -4.43
N GLN A 54 -8.24 -12.32 -5.15
CA GLN A 54 -8.99 -11.12 -5.51
C GLN A 54 -10.12 -11.39 -6.50
N GLN A 55 -9.92 -12.30 -7.48
CA GLN A 55 -10.89 -12.55 -8.54
C GLN A 55 -12.06 -13.44 -8.12
N GLN A 56 -11.81 -14.47 -7.36
CA GLN A 56 -12.80 -15.48 -7.01
C GLN A 56 -12.98 -15.71 -5.51
N GLY A 57 -12.24 -14.98 -4.68
CA GLY A 57 -12.23 -15.12 -3.23
C GLY A 57 -11.30 -16.21 -2.72
N TYR A 58 -10.89 -16.05 -1.45
CA TYR A 58 -10.01 -17.02 -0.80
C TYR A 58 -10.62 -18.42 -0.72
N ASP A 59 -11.87 -18.53 -0.24
CA ASP A 59 -12.52 -19.83 0.00
C ASP A 59 -12.69 -20.64 -1.29
N ALA A 60 -13.04 -19.98 -2.39
CA ALA A 60 -13.23 -20.63 -3.68
C ALA A 60 -11.91 -21.00 -4.38
N THR A 61 -10.77 -20.46 -3.94
CA THR A 61 -9.46 -20.77 -4.52
C THR A 61 -8.84 -21.98 -3.84
N SER A 62 -8.39 -22.95 -4.62
CA SER A 62 -7.67 -24.15 -4.13
C SER A 62 -6.17 -24.08 -4.45
N MET A 63 -5.37 -24.90 -3.76
CA MET A 63 -3.95 -25.10 -4.10
C MET A 63 -3.79 -25.62 -5.54
N ASN A 64 -4.74 -26.42 -6.05
CA ASN A 64 -4.71 -26.91 -7.43
C ASN A 64 -4.92 -25.79 -8.44
N ASP A 65 -5.79 -24.82 -8.16
CA ASP A 65 -6.02 -23.66 -9.03
C ASP A 65 -4.76 -22.80 -9.14
N ILE A 66 -4.08 -22.59 -8.03
CA ILE A 66 -2.81 -21.85 -7.99
C ILE A 66 -1.74 -22.59 -8.79
N ALA A 67 -1.59 -23.92 -8.59
CA ALA A 67 -0.64 -24.73 -9.33
C ALA A 67 -0.93 -24.71 -10.84
N ALA A 68 -2.19 -24.86 -11.24
CA ALA A 68 -2.62 -24.82 -12.62
C ALA A 68 -2.32 -23.46 -13.28
N ALA A 69 -2.61 -22.35 -12.60
CA ALA A 69 -2.33 -21.01 -13.10
C ALA A 69 -0.83 -20.73 -13.31
N LEU A 70 0.01 -21.39 -12.54
CA LEU A 70 1.48 -21.33 -12.62
C LEU A 70 2.09 -22.37 -13.56
N LYS A 71 1.29 -23.29 -14.09
CA LYS A 71 1.77 -24.48 -14.80
C LYS A 71 2.75 -25.33 -14.01
N LEU A 72 2.58 -25.35 -12.68
CA LEU A 72 3.34 -26.17 -11.76
C LEU A 72 2.62 -27.52 -11.52
N SER A 73 3.40 -28.57 -11.24
CA SER A 73 2.83 -29.77 -10.64
C SER A 73 2.37 -29.49 -9.21
N LYS A 74 1.42 -30.27 -8.70
CA LYS A 74 0.99 -30.19 -7.31
C LYS A 74 2.19 -30.29 -6.35
N GLY A 75 3.10 -31.24 -6.56
CA GLY A 75 4.32 -31.40 -5.77
C GLY A 75 5.22 -30.18 -5.83
N GLY A 76 5.35 -29.54 -7.01
CA GLY A 76 6.13 -28.32 -7.18
C GLY A 76 5.59 -27.15 -6.34
N LEU A 77 4.26 -26.97 -6.28
CA LEU A 77 3.66 -25.94 -5.41
C LEU A 77 3.86 -26.28 -3.92
N TYR A 78 3.61 -27.53 -3.53
CA TYR A 78 3.76 -27.96 -2.12
C TYR A 78 5.22 -27.95 -1.62
N HIS A 79 6.20 -27.94 -2.53
CA HIS A 79 7.60 -27.69 -2.17
C HIS A 79 7.82 -26.28 -1.62
N HIS A 80 7.06 -25.28 -2.11
CA HIS A 80 7.19 -23.88 -1.70
C HIS A 80 6.25 -23.50 -0.55
N PHE A 81 5.02 -24.02 -0.54
CA PHE A 81 3.99 -23.68 0.44
C PHE A 81 3.19 -24.93 0.84
N GLN A 82 3.10 -25.14 2.14
CA GLN A 82 2.42 -26.34 2.68
C GLN A 82 0.88 -26.23 2.66
N SER A 83 0.34 -25.01 2.64
CA SER A 83 -1.09 -24.78 2.66
C SER A 83 -1.47 -23.42 2.02
N LYS A 84 -2.76 -23.29 1.70
CA LYS A 84 -3.35 -22.02 1.25
C LYS A 84 -3.29 -20.95 2.35
N ASP A 85 -3.41 -21.37 3.62
CA ASP A 85 -3.28 -20.47 4.77
C ASP A 85 -1.86 -19.90 4.91
N GLU A 86 -0.84 -20.69 4.60
CA GLU A 86 0.55 -20.19 4.58
C GLU A 86 0.74 -19.14 3.48
N ILE A 87 0.18 -19.37 2.28
CA ILE A 87 0.23 -18.41 1.20
C ILE A 87 -0.47 -17.10 1.62
N LEU A 88 -1.67 -17.17 2.18
CA LEU A 88 -2.40 -16.00 2.65
C LEU A 88 -1.62 -15.26 3.75
N PHE A 89 -1.06 -15.99 4.71
CA PHE A 89 -0.23 -15.40 5.76
C PHE A 89 0.97 -14.64 5.19
N GLU A 90 1.69 -15.23 4.24
CA GLU A 90 2.84 -14.58 3.62
C GLU A 90 2.42 -13.33 2.80
N LEU A 91 1.30 -13.39 2.08
CA LEU A 91 0.75 -12.23 1.39
C LEU A 91 0.42 -11.08 2.35
N MET A 92 -0.27 -11.39 3.46
CA MET A 92 -0.61 -10.39 4.47
C MET A 92 0.64 -9.84 5.15
N ASN A 93 1.62 -10.69 5.42
CA ASN A 93 2.88 -10.29 6.03
C ASN A 93 3.68 -9.36 5.09
N HIS A 94 3.76 -9.73 3.81
CA HIS A 94 4.43 -8.91 2.79
C HIS A 94 3.76 -7.54 2.60
N ALA A 95 2.41 -7.49 2.62
CA ALA A 95 1.70 -6.21 2.56
C ALA A 95 2.02 -5.30 3.76
N LEU A 96 2.21 -5.88 4.96
CA LEU A 96 2.66 -5.13 6.13
C LEU A 96 4.12 -4.68 6.01
N ASP A 97 5.00 -5.48 5.38
CA ASP A 97 6.39 -5.08 5.09
C ASP A 97 6.43 -3.90 4.11
N ILE A 98 5.64 -3.95 3.03
CA ILE A 98 5.50 -2.84 2.09
C ILE A 98 4.97 -1.57 2.80
N THR A 99 4.00 -1.72 3.71
CA THR A 99 3.50 -0.58 4.51
C THR A 99 4.60 -0.01 5.39
N GLN A 100 5.41 -0.86 6.02
CA GLN A 100 6.54 -0.41 6.81
C GLN A 100 7.55 0.37 5.95
N GLU A 101 7.99 -0.20 4.84
CA GLU A 101 9.02 0.39 3.96
C GLU A 101 8.56 1.66 3.26
N ARG A 102 7.32 1.71 2.79
CA ARG A 102 6.82 2.82 1.96
C ARG A 102 6.08 3.90 2.71
N VAL A 103 5.55 3.59 3.90
CA VAL A 103 4.77 4.55 4.69
C VAL A 103 5.50 4.93 5.96
N ILE A 104 5.99 3.96 6.74
CA ILE A 104 6.55 4.26 8.08
C ILE A 104 8.01 4.71 7.99
N ASP A 105 8.86 3.96 7.29
CA ASP A 105 10.30 4.24 7.26
C ASP A 105 10.63 5.64 6.69
N PRO A 106 9.92 6.15 5.65
CA PRO A 106 10.16 7.50 5.16
C PRO A 106 9.83 8.62 6.16
N LEU A 107 9.08 8.32 7.22
CA LEU A 107 8.74 9.29 8.26
C LEU A 107 9.86 9.50 9.27
N HIS A 108 10.84 8.58 9.32
CA HIS A 108 12.01 8.72 10.15
C HIS A 108 12.81 9.94 9.71
N GLY A 109 13.04 10.88 10.65
CA GLY A 109 13.75 12.12 10.37
C GLY A 109 12.87 13.35 10.15
N ILE A 110 11.54 13.18 10.00
CA ILE A 110 10.60 14.30 10.05
C ILE A 110 10.35 14.63 11.53
N GLY A 111 10.90 15.77 11.99
CA GLY A 111 10.82 16.17 13.39
C GLY A 111 9.44 16.69 13.81
N ASP A 112 8.81 17.48 12.95
CA ASP A 112 7.49 18.06 13.24
C ASP A 112 6.38 17.02 13.12
N PRO A 113 5.55 16.82 14.17
CA PRO A 113 4.49 15.82 14.17
C PRO A 113 3.41 16.06 13.09
N GLU A 114 3.10 17.32 12.81
CA GLU A 114 2.10 17.69 11.82
C GLU A 114 2.59 17.37 10.40
N GLU A 115 3.82 17.77 10.07
CA GLU A 115 4.45 17.41 8.80
C GLU A 115 4.55 15.88 8.63
N ARG A 116 4.86 15.17 9.72
CA ARG A 116 4.93 13.71 9.74
C ARG A 116 3.57 13.07 9.46
N LEU A 117 2.49 13.60 10.05
CA LEU A 117 1.14 13.10 9.79
C LEU A 117 0.66 13.40 8.36
N HIS A 118 0.97 14.59 7.83
CA HIS A 118 0.73 14.93 6.43
C HIS A 118 1.44 13.95 5.48
N ALA A 119 2.71 13.68 5.74
CA ALA A 119 3.51 12.73 4.96
C ALA A 119 2.94 11.31 5.05
N LEU A 120 2.51 10.86 6.24
CA LEU A 120 1.87 9.56 6.44
C LEU A 120 0.60 9.43 5.60
N ILE A 121 -0.31 10.40 5.66
CA ILE A 121 -1.56 10.37 4.90
C ILE A 121 -1.26 10.26 3.40
N ARG A 122 -0.36 11.09 2.90
CA ARG A 122 0.05 11.08 1.50
C ARG A 122 0.61 9.73 1.06
N LEU A 123 1.61 9.22 1.79
CA LEU A 123 2.27 7.95 1.46
C LEU A 123 1.31 6.77 1.53
N HIS A 124 0.40 6.76 2.52
CA HIS A 124 -0.57 5.68 2.67
C HIS A 124 -1.65 5.72 1.57
N VAL A 125 -2.14 6.91 1.19
CA VAL A 125 -3.05 7.06 0.04
C VAL A 125 -2.38 6.61 -1.25
N GLU A 126 -1.13 7.05 -1.51
CA GLU A 126 -0.34 6.63 -2.66
C GLU A 126 -0.18 5.10 -2.71
N LEU A 127 0.08 4.49 -1.55
CA LEU A 127 0.21 3.04 -1.44
C LEU A 127 -1.09 2.31 -1.81
N VAL A 128 -2.23 2.74 -1.28
CA VAL A 128 -3.54 2.10 -1.53
C VAL A 128 -4.00 2.33 -2.98
N VAL A 129 -3.71 3.51 -3.55
CA VAL A 129 -4.05 3.84 -4.94
C VAL A 129 -3.18 3.08 -5.94
N SER A 130 -1.94 2.77 -5.58
CA SER A 130 -1.04 2.02 -6.45
C SER A 130 -1.54 0.58 -6.62
N LEU A 131 -2.51 0.37 -7.51
CA LEU A 131 -3.17 -0.92 -7.83
C LEU A 131 -2.22 -2.05 -8.22
N ARG A 132 -0.92 -1.81 -8.25
CA ARG A 132 0.10 -2.82 -8.55
C ARG A 132 0.33 -3.79 -7.40
N ASP A 133 0.07 -3.34 -6.17
CA ASP A 133 0.31 -4.13 -4.96
C ASP A 133 -1.00 -4.82 -4.52
N ARG A 134 -1.36 -5.89 -5.24
CA ARG A 134 -2.57 -6.70 -4.97
C ARG A 134 -2.56 -7.34 -3.59
N GLU A 135 -1.38 -7.54 -3.03
CA GLU A 135 -1.17 -8.06 -1.68
C GLU A 135 -1.81 -7.14 -0.63
N ILE A 136 -1.74 -5.81 -0.82
CA ILE A 136 -2.37 -4.83 0.08
C ILE A 136 -3.89 -4.96 0.03
N THR A 137 -4.45 -5.15 -1.16
CA THR A 137 -5.88 -5.40 -1.31
C THR A 137 -6.30 -6.64 -0.53
N VAL A 138 -5.54 -7.74 -0.62
CA VAL A 138 -5.79 -8.95 0.16
C VAL A 138 -5.75 -8.65 1.67
N LEU A 139 -4.76 -7.90 2.15
CA LEU A 139 -4.67 -7.53 3.56
C LEU A 139 -5.88 -6.72 4.05
N LEU A 140 -6.42 -5.85 3.21
CA LEU A 140 -7.56 -4.99 3.55
C LEU A 140 -8.89 -5.75 3.53
N HIS A 141 -9.08 -6.64 2.56
CA HIS A 141 -10.34 -7.35 2.34
C HIS A 141 -10.52 -8.60 3.19
N GLU A 142 -9.41 -9.28 3.49
CA GLU A 142 -9.50 -10.61 4.00
C GLU A 142 -9.59 -10.61 5.53
N ASN A 143 -10.83 -10.62 6.04
CA ASN A 143 -11.12 -11.01 7.42
C ASN A 143 -11.08 -12.53 7.61
N HIS A 144 -10.21 -13.22 6.84
CA HIS A 144 -10.25 -14.65 6.75
C HIS A 144 -9.75 -15.37 7.99
N PRO A 145 -10.26 -16.60 8.18
CA PRO A 145 -9.90 -17.44 9.29
C PRO A 145 -8.51 -18.05 9.09
N LEU A 146 -7.46 -17.22 9.12
CA LEU A 146 -6.14 -17.75 9.36
C LEU A 146 -6.17 -18.61 10.64
N PRO A 147 -5.44 -19.72 10.68
CA PRO A 147 -5.23 -20.46 11.91
C PRO A 147 -4.86 -19.55 13.07
N PRO A 148 -5.33 -19.81 14.30
CA PRO A 148 -5.20 -18.86 15.42
C PRO A 148 -3.78 -18.35 15.66
N SER A 149 -2.76 -19.19 15.46
CA SER A 149 -1.35 -18.83 15.60
C SER A 149 -0.90 -17.79 14.56
N LEU A 150 -1.23 -17.99 13.29
CA LEU A 150 -0.89 -17.08 12.20
C LEU A 150 -1.67 -15.77 12.31
N ARG A 151 -2.97 -15.87 12.62
CA ARG A 151 -3.82 -14.70 12.87
C ARG A 151 -3.30 -13.83 14.01
N LYS A 152 -2.82 -14.44 15.11
CA LYS A 152 -2.23 -13.70 16.23
C LYS A 152 -1.02 -12.87 15.78
N ARG A 153 -0.16 -13.45 14.94
CA ARG A 153 1.05 -12.76 14.40
C ARG A 153 0.66 -11.56 13.52
N ILE A 154 -0.25 -11.74 12.57
CA ILE A 154 -0.74 -10.65 11.71
C ILE A 154 -1.41 -9.55 12.53
N ASN A 155 -2.28 -9.92 13.49
CA ASN A 155 -2.96 -8.96 14.34
C ASN A 155 -2.00 -8.18 15.25
N ALA A 156 -0.89 -8.79 15.69
CA ALA A 156 0.12 -8.07 16.45
C ALA A 156 0.74 -6.95 15.60
N ARG A 157 1.17 -7.24 14.37
CA ARG A 157 1.72 -6.25 13.44
C ARG A 157 0.71 -5.14 13.07
N LYS A 158 -0.55 -5.50 12.80
CA LYS A 158 -1.63 -4.51 12.57
C LYS A 158 -1.80 -3.58 13.76
N LYS A 159 -1.74 -4.11 15.00
CA LYS A 159 -1.82 -3.30 16.22
C LYS A 159 -0.64 -2.35 16.36
N GLU A 160 0.57 -2.79 16.04
CA GLU A 160 1.77 -1.92 16.05
C GLU A 160 1.60 -0.71 15.15
N TYR A 161 1.08 -0.92 13.92
CA TYR A 161 0.78 0.18 13.01
C TYR A 161 -0.29 1.12 13.56
N VAL A 162 -1.40 0.58 14.08
CA VAL A 162 -2.47 1.40 14.70
C VAL A 162 -1.93 2.22 15.87
N HIS A 163 -1.11 1.62 16.75
CA HIS A 163 -0.51 2.33 17.87
C HIS A 163 0.52 3.39 17.45
N PHE A 164 1.27 3.13 16.38
CA PHE A 164 2.14 4.16 15.82
C PHE A 164 1.34 5.39 15.37
N LEU A 165 0.26 5.17 14.62
CA LEU A 165 -0.60 6.25 14.13
C LEU A 165 -1.33 6.97 15.27
N GLU A 166 -1.83 6.23 16.28
CA GLU A 166 -2.50 6.79 17.46
C GLU A 166 -1.56 7.75 18.22
N ARG A 167 -0.30 7.35 18.45
CA ARG A 167 0.71 8.21 19.07
C ARG A 167 1.02 9.45 18.23
N LEU A 168 1.14 9.31 16.92
CA LEU A 168 1.39 10.45 16.04
C LEU A 168 0.24 11.46 16.07
N VAL A 169 -1.01 10.99 16.11
CA VAL A 169 -2.19 11.86 16.29
C VAL A 169 -2.15 12.56 17.65
N GLU A 170 -1.79 11.86 18.73
CA GLU A 170 -1.60 12.46 20.07
C GLU A 170 -0.53 13.56 20.07
N GLU A 171 0.61 13.32 19.42
CA GLU A 171 1.69 14.31 19.28
C GLU A 171 1.21 15.58 18.56
N VAL A 172 0.43 15.44 17.48
CA VAL A 172 -0.15 16.58 16.78
C VAL A 172 -1.17 17.33 17.64
N GLN A 173 -2.03 16.62 18.38
CA GLN A 173 -3.00 17.22 19.29
C GLN A 173 -2.31 18.04 20.39
N GLN A 174 -1.22 17.52 20.94
CA GLN A 174 -0.41 18.21 21.96
C GLN A 174 0.27 19.46 21.38
N ALA A 175 0.86 19.35 20.19
CA ALA A 175 1.54 20.48 19.53
C ALA A 175 0.57 21.62 19.20
N ARG A 176 -0.66 21.30 18.78
CA ARG A 176 -1.70 22.30 18.45
C ARG A 176 -2.43 22.88 19.66
N GLN A 177 -2.21 22.34 20.86
CA GLN A 177 -2.94 22.73 22.09
C GLN A 177 -4.48 22.74 21.88
N SER A 178 -4.99 21.79 21.13
CA SER A 178 -6.41 21.71 20.77
C SER A 178 -7.30 21.55 21.99
N GLY A 179 -8.06 22.58 22.34
CA GLY A 179 -8.85 22.64 23.58
C GLY A 179 -10.03 21.67 23.64
N ARG A 180 -10.49 21.14 22.51
CA ARG A 180 -11.55 20.13 22.39
C ARG A 180 -11.15 19.07 21.39
N ALA A 181 -10.19 18.25 21.78
CA ALA A 181 -9.71 17.18 20.91
C ALA A 181 -10.68 15.99 20.89
N VAL A 182 -11.03 15.54 19.70
CA VAL A 182 -11.56 14.18 19.49
C VAL A 182 -10.48 13.20 19.96
N SER A 183 -10.89 12.08 20.59
CA SER A 183 -9.89 11.13 21.08
C SER A 183 -8.95 10.68 19.94
N ALA A 184 -7.65 10.60 20.20
CA ALA A 184 -6.66 10.16 19.23
C ALA A 184 -7.02 8.79 18.61
N ARG A 185 -7.58 7.91 19.45
CA ARG A 185 -8.08 6.61 19.00
C ARG A 185 -9.20 6.71 17.96
N ALA A 186 -10.21 7.55 18.21
CA ALA A 186 -11.31 7.75 17.26
C ALA A 186 -10.81 8.39 15.97
N SER A 187 -9.94 9.40 16.06
CA SER A 187 -9.30 10.04 14.92
C SER A 187 -8.47 9.04 14.09
N THR A 188 -7.70 8.18 14.75
CA THR A 188 -6.91 7.13 14.09
C THR A 188 -7.80 6.18 13.28
N PHE A 189 -8.88 5.68 13.86
CA PHE A 189 -9.77 4.76 13.15
C PHE A 189 -10.59 5.46 12.06
N ALA A 190 -10.94 6.73 12.24
CA ALA A 190 -11.56 7.53 11.18
C ALA A 190 -10.61 7.68 9.98
N LEU A 191 -9.35 8.05 10.21
CA LEU A 191 -8.34 8.17 9.17
C LEU A 191 -8.10 6.84 8.44
N LEU A 192 -7.93 5.76 9.20
CA LEU A 192 -7.77 4.42 8.60
C LEU A 192 -8.99 3.99 7.80
N GLY A 193 -10.20 4.32 8.27
CA GLY A 193 -11.44 4.07 7.53
C GLY A 193 -11.48 4.83 6.21
N MET A 194 -11.12 6.11 6.21
CA MET A 194 -11.04 6.91 4.99
C MET A 194 -10.05 6.31 3.99
N ILE A 195 -8.82 6.04 4.40
CA ILE A 195 -7.75 5.56 3.51
C ILE A 195 -8.03 4.13 3.05
N ASN A 196 -8.39 3.23 3.97
CA ASN A 196 -8.59 1.83 3.64
C ASN A 196 -9.82 1.59 2.76
N TRP A 197 -10.78 2.52 2.68
CA TRP A 197 -11.96 2.39 1.82
C TRP A 197 -11.71 2.84 0.37
N ILE A 198 -10.58 3.50 0.08
CA ILE A 198 -10.21 4.02 -1.25
C ILE A 198 -10.32 2.94 -2.33
N TYR A 199 -9.84 1.72 -2.06
CA TYR A 199 -9.82 0.63 -3.04
C TYR A 199 -11.22 0.25 -3.56
N GLN A 200 -12.29 0.58 -2.85
CA GLN A 200 -13.67 0.25 -3.24
C GLN A 200 -14.22 1.17 -4.33
N TRP A 201 -13.81 2.44 -4.33
CA TRP A 201 -14.44 3.44 -5.17
C TRP A 201 -13.46 4.22 -6.07
N TYR A 202 -12.19 4.24 -5.75
CA TYR A 202 -11.20 4.98 -6.52
C TYR A 202 -10.99 4.35 -7.89
N LYS A 203 -10.96 5.23 -8.92
CA LYS A 203 -10.67 4.86 -10.31
C LYS A 203 -9.51 5.70 -10.79
N PRO A 204 -8.42 5.10 -11.33
CA PRO A 204 -7.26 5.85 -11.83
C PRO A 204 -7.59 6.86 -12.93
N GLU A 205 -8.63 6.55 -13.73
CA GLU A 205 -9.13 7.42 -14.81
C GLU A 205 -10.16 8.44 -14.32
N GLY A 206 -10.42 8.48 -13.02
CA GLY A 206 -11.36 9.38 -12.38
C GLY A 206 -10.84 10.82 -12.30
N PRO A 207 -11.65 11.76 -11.74
CA PRO A 207 -11.32 13.18 -11.69
C PRO A 207 -10.20 13.52 -10.70
N LEU A 208 -9.87 12.62 -9.76
CA LEU A 208 -8.85 12.82 -8.72
C LEU A 208 -7.67 11.87 -8.94
N ASN A 209 -6.48 12.41 -9.01
CA ASN A 209 -5.27 11.60 -8.90
C ASN A 209 -4.90 11.35 -7.42
N ALA A 210 -3.92 10.47 -7.18
CA ALA A 210 -3.51 10.08 -5.83
C ALA A 210 -3.08 11.28 -4.96
N GLU A 211 -2.35 12.24 -5.55
CA GLU A 211 -1.88 13.43 -4.84
C GLU A 211 -3.03 14.36 -4.45
N GLN A 212 -3.98 14.58 -5.36
CA GLN A 212 -5.19 15.38 -5.08
C GLN A 212 -6.02 14.73 -3.98
N LEU A 213 -6.23 13.41 -4.08
CA LEU A 213 -6.97 12.64 -3.08
C LEU A 213 -6.29 12.72 -1.69
N ALA A 214 -4.97 12.59 -1.64
CA ALA A 214 -4.23 12.70 -0.39
C ALA A 214 -4.37 14.10 0.24
N ARG A 215 -4.33 15.17 -0.57
CA ARG A 215 -4.55 16.54 -0.08
C ARG A 215 -5.96 16.72 0.49
N GLU A 216 -6.98 16.28 -0.23
CA GLU A 216 -8.37 16.40 0.24
C GLU A 216 -8.60 15.60 1.51
N PHE A 217 -8.08 14.38 1.60
CA PHE A 217 -8.17 13.57 2.82
C PHE A 217 -7.43 14.20 4.00
N THR A 218 -6.28 14.81 3.74
CA THR A 218 -5.54 15.56 4.76
C THR A 218 -6.37 16.74 5.27
N GLU A 219 -6.95 17.54 4.37
CA GLU A 219 -7.77 18.68 4.75
C GLU A 219 -9.00 18.26 5.56
N ILE A 220 -9.77 17.27 5.08
CA ILE A 220 -10.94 16.73 5.79
C ILE A 220 -10.54 16.23 7.18
N PHE A 221 -9.45 15.48 7.27
CA PHE A 221 -9.02 14.92 8.54
C PHE A 221 -8.57 16.00 9.54
N PHE A 222 -7.74 16.94 9.09
CA PHE A 222 -7.22 17.99 9.96
C PHE A 222 -8.31 18.95 10.44
N VAL A 223 -9.26 19.30 9.59
CA VAL A 223 -10.43 20.10 10.00
C VAL A 223 -11.30 19.35 11.01
N GLY A 224 -11.54 18.04 10.82
CA GLY A 224 -12.39 17.25 11.71
C GLY A 224 -11.76 16.84 13.02
N ALA A 225 -10.45 16.57 13.03
CA ALA A 225 -9.76 15.98 14.18
C ALA A 225 -9.10 17.01 15.12
N PHE A 226 -8.80 18.24 14.60
CA PHE A 226 -7.97 19.22 15.33
C PHE A 226 -8.61 20.62 15.47
N HIS A 227 -9.88 20.79 15.06
CA HIS A 227 -10.73 21.95 15.29
C HIS A 227 -11.84 21.58 16.26
#